data_f5ddd4bb6f9291a48a6d8aa86756e2b2
#
_entry.id   f5ddd4bb6f9291a48a6d8aa86756e2b2
#
_cell.length_a   1.000
_cell.length_b   1.000
_cell.length_c   1.000
_cell.angle_alpha   90.00
_cell.angle_beta   90.00
_cell.angle_gamma   90.00
#
_symmetry.space_group_name_H-M   'P 1'
#
loop_
_entity.id
_entity.type
_entity.pdbx_description
1 polymer ?
#
loop_
_entity_poly.entity_id
_entity_poly.type
_entity_poly.pdbx_seq_one_letter_code
_entity_poly.pdbx_strand_id
1 'polypeptide(L)' 'MANEKILVVDDDANICELLRLYLTKEGYQVTVANDGEEGLEKFNAVKPDMVLLDVMMPRMDGLEVCRRIRKAGNTP' A
#
# COMPACT_ATOMS: atom_id res chain seq x y z
N MET A 1 15.88 -10.63 6.30
CA MET A 1 15.95 -10.73 4.87
C MET A 1 14.95 -9.85 4.24
N ALA A 2 15.41 -9.16 3.31
CA ALA A 2 14.64 -8.09 2.74
C ALA A 2 13.88 -8.56 1.52
N ASN A 3 12.92 -9.41 1.69
CA ASN A 3 12.02 -9.81 0.59
C ASN A 3 10.57 -9.61 0.96
N GLU A 4 10.33 -8.86 2.04
CA GLU A 4 8.97 -8.56 2.43
C GLU A 4 8.32 -7.71 1.35
N LYS A 5 7.02 -7.93 1.18
CA LYS A 5 6.22 -7.20 0.21
C LYS A 5 5.55 -6.03 0.91
N ILE A 6 5.73 -4.84 0.34
CA ILE A 6 5.13 -3.63 0.89
C ILE A 6 4.22 -3.03 -0.17
N LEU A 7 2.99 -2.72 0.22
CA LEU A 7 2.05 -2.01 -0.63
C LEU A 7 1.97 -0.57 -0.17
N VAL A 8 2.26 0.36 -1.08
CA VAL A 8 2.18 1.79 -0.79
C VAL A 8 0.94 2.34 -1.48
N VAL A 9 0.04 2.94 -0.72
CA VAL A 9 -1.21 3.49 -1.25
C VAL A 9 -1.24 4.97 -0.95
N ASP A 10 -1.12 5.80 -1.98
CA ASP A 10 -1.05 7.25 -1.85
C ASP A 10 -1.48 7.85 -3.17
N ASP A 11 -2.28 8.91 -3.14
CA ASP A 11 -2.74 9.55 -4.36
C ASP A 11 -1.68 10.47 -4.97
N ASP A 12 -0.58 10.72 -4.27
CA ASP A 12 0.52 11.53 -4.78
C ASP A 12 1.55 10.62 -5.43
N ALA A 13 1.61 10.66 -6.77
CA ALA A 13 2.52 9.80 -7.50
C ALA A 13 3.99 10.05 -7.17
N ASN A 14 4.34 11.29 -6.82
CA ASN A 14 5.73 11.62 -6.46
C ASN A 14 6.13 10.96 -5.15
N ILE A 15 5.23 10.96 -4.19
CA ILE A 15 5.50 10.31 -2.90
C ILE A 15 5.58 8.80 -3.08
N CYS A 16 4.68 8.23 -3.88
CA CYS A 16 4.74 6.79 -4.18
C CYS A 16 6.09 6.43 -4.80
N GLU A 17 6.55 7.21 -5.75
CA GLU A 17 7.82 6.93 -6.42
C GLU A 17 9.00 7.04 -5.46
N LEU A 18 8.99 8.05 -4.60
CA LEU A 18 10.04 8.23 -3.60
C LEU A 18 10.11 7.03 -2.65
N LEU A 19 8.95 6.63 -2.13
CA LEU A 19 8.90 5.50 -1.21
C LEU A 19 9.30 4.21 -1.91
N ARG A 20 8.85 4.03 -3.16
CA ARG A 20 9.22 2.85 -3.92
C ARG A 20 10.72 2.75 -4.11
N LEU A 21 11.35 3.85 -4.49
CA LEU A 21 12.79 3.86 -4.68
C LEU A 21 13.54 3.57 -3.38
N TYR A 22 13.12 4.24 -2.31
CA TYR A 22 13.78 4.06 -1.03
C TYR A 22 13.64 2.62 -0.51
N LEU A 23 12.41 2.11 -0.53
CA LEU A 23 12.15 0.78 0.01
C LEU A 23 12.77 -0.32 -0.84
N THR A 24 12.78 -0.12 -2.16
CA THR A 24 13.41 -1.08 -3.06
C THR A 24 14.91 -1.13 -2.77
N LYS A 25 15.51 0.03 -2.50
CA LYS A 25 16.92 0.09 -2.17
C LYS A 25 17.21 -0.68 -0.88
N GLU A 26 16.25 -0.69 0.05
CA GLU A 26 16.41 -1.44 1.29
C GLU A 26 16.12 -2.94 1.11
N GLY A 27 15.75 -3.36 -0.08
CA GLY A 27 15.58 -4.78 -0.38
C GLY A 27 14.15 -5.27 -0.35
N TYR A 28 13.15 -4.38 -0.17
CA TYR A 28 11.76 -4.79 -0.15
C TYR A 28 11.18 -4.89 -1.55
N GLN A 29 10.15 -5.71 -1.70
CA GLN A 29 9.36 -5.74 -2.92
C GLN A 29 8.21 -4.76 -2.74
N VAL A 30 8.17 -3.75 -3.59
CA VAL A 30 7.22 -2.64 -3.41
C VAL A 30 6.20 -2.63 -4.53
N THR A 31 4.92 -2.56 -4.15
CA THR A 31 3.82 -2.36 -5.07
C THR A 31 3.16 -1.03 -4.71
N VAL A 32 2.79 -0.26 -5.72
CA VAL A 32 2.23 1.06 -5.52
C VAL A 32 0.81 1.10 -6.03
N ALA A 33 -0.08 1.73 -5.28
CA ALA A 33 -1.45 2.01 -5.69
C ALA A 33 -1.71 3.50 -5.48
N ASN A 34 -2.50 4.10 -6.36
CA ASN A 34 -2.71 5.55 -6.35
C ASN A 34 -4.06 5.95 -5.76
N ASP A 35 -4.90 5.00 -5.40
CA ASP A 35 -6.13 5.28 -4.67
C ASP A 35 -6.54 4.04 -3.89
N GLY A 36 -7.63 4.19 -3.10
CA GLY A 36 -8.05 3.11 -2.23
C GLY A 36 -8.58 1.88 -2.96
N GLU A 37 -9.25 2.07 -4.09
CA GLU A 37 -9.76 0.95 -4.86
C GLU A 37 -8.62 0.14 -5.46
N GLU A 38 -7.66 0.82 -6.06
CA GLU A 38 -6.48 0.17 -6.59
C GLU A 38 -5.70 -0.52 -5.47
N GLY A 39 -5.64 0.12 -4.31
CA GLY A 39 -4.98 -0.46 -3.15
C GLY A 39 -5.59 -1.78 -2.73
N LEU A 40 -6.92 -1.85 -2.71
CA LEU A 40 -7.59 -3.10 -2.36
C LEU A 40 -7.35 -4.19 -3.39
N GLU A 41 -7.39 -3.83 -4.68
CA GLU A 41 -7.11 -4.79 -5.74
C GLU A 41 -5.73 -5.37 -5.60
N LYS A 42 -4.74 -4.51 -5.38
CA LYS A 42 -3.36 -4.95 -5.27
C LYS A 42 -3.10 -5.69 -3.98
N PHE A 43 -3.78 -5.30 -2.90
CA PHE A 43 -3.67 -6.04 -1.65
C PHE A 43 -4.07 -7.50 -1.86
N ASN A 44 -5.18 -7.73 -2.55
CA ASN A 44 -5.66 -9.08 -2.80
C ASN A 44 -4.75 -9.85 -3.75
N ALA A 45 -4.16 -9.16 -4.73
CA ALA A 45 -3.30 -9.81 -5.71
C ALA A 45 -1.91 -10.13 -5.17
N VAL A 46 -1.35 -9.20 -4.38
CA VAL A 46 0.04 -9.30 -3.94
C VAL A 46 0.16 -9.92 -2.56
N LYS A 47 -0.84 -9.70 -1.70
CA LYS A 47 -0.84 -10.13 -0.31
C LYS A 47 0.40 -9.62 0.42
N PRO A 48 0.50 -8.29 0.59
CA PRO A 48 1.72 -7.71 1.15
C PRO A 48 1.86 -8.00 2.64
N ASP A 49 3.09 -7.91 3.12
CA ASP A 49 3.38 -8.04 4.54
C ASP A 49 3.10 -6.74 5.29
N MET A 50 3.15 -5.62 4.59
CA MET A 50 2.92 -4.31 5.19
C MET A 50 2.22 -3.40 4.19
N VAL A 51 1.35 -2.53 4.68
CA VAL A 51 0.66 -1.53 3.85
C VAL A 51 0.93 -0.15 4.44
N LEU A 52 1.39 0.76 3.59
CA LEU A 52 1.55 2.18 3.96
C LEU A 52 0.43 2.96 3.30
N LEU A 53 -0.41 3.59 4.10
CA LEU A 53 -1.63 4.24 3.63
C LEU A 53 -1.59 5.74 3.89
N ASP A 54 -2.03 6.52 2.88
CA ASP A 54 -2.35 7.93 3.05
C ASP A 54 -3.84 8.05 3.28
N VAL A 55 -4.23 8.58 4.44
CA VAL A 55 -5.65 8.68 4.82
C VAL A 55 -6.38 9.83 4.14
N MET A 56 -5.66 10.66 3.39
CA MET A 56 -6.22 11.84 2.75
C MET A 56 -6.63 11.60 1.30
N MET A 57 -6.72 10.34 0.88
CA MET A 57 -7.07 10.01 -0.50
C MET A 57 -8.50 10.41 -0.83
N PRO A 58 -8.72 10.97 -2.03
CA PRO A 58 -10.05 11.50 -2.37
C PRO A 58 -11.10 10.44 -2.74
N ARG A 59 -10.71 9.31 -3.27
CA ARG A 59 -11.69 8.32 -3.76
C ARG A 59 -12.23 7.42 -2.69
N MET A 60 -11.37 7.04 -1.75
CA MET A 60 -11.76 6.21 -0.62
C MET A 60 -10.79 6.60 0.49
N ASP A 61 -11.29 7.04 1.63
CA ASP A 61 -10.37 7.50 2.66
C ASP A 61 -9.60 6.32 3.24
N GLY A 62 -8.42 6.63 3.79
CA GLY A 62 -7.52 5.61 4.28
C GLY A 62 -8.10 4.76 5.40
N LEU A 63 -9.01 5.35 6.20
CA LEU A 63 -9.63 4.60 7.27
C LEU A 63 -10.54 3.50 6.73
N GLU A 64 -11.25 3.79 5.65
CA GLU A 64 -12.11 2.80 5.03
C GLU A 64 -11.31 1.68 4.39
N VAL A 65 -10.22 2.01 3.72
CA VAL A 65 -9.33 1.01 3.13
C VAL A 65 -8.77 0.11 4.22
N CYS A 66 -8.32 0.71 5.31
CA CYS A 66 -7.74 -0.04 6.44
C CYS A 66 -8.77 -0.99 7.03
N ARG A 67 -10.02 -0.52 7.17
CA ARG A 67 -11.09 -1.33 7.71
C ARG A 67 -11.38 -2.55 6.83
N ARG A 68 -11.39 -2.36 5.51
CA ARG A 68 -11.62 -3.45 4.57
C ARG A 68 -10.49 -4.47 4.58
N ILE A 69 -9.26 -3.99 4.72
CA ILE A 69 -8.11 -4.89 4.81
C ILE A 69 -8.19 -5.73 6.07
N ARG A 70 -8.57 -5.12 7.19
CA ARG A 70 -8.70 -5.87 8.44
C ARG A 70 -9.81 -6.91 8.34
N LYS A 71 -10.89 -6.58 7.65
CA LYS A 71 -11.98 -7.52 7.45
C LYS A 71 -11.52 -8.74 6.66
N ALA A 72 -10.54 -8.57 5.79
CA ALA A 72 -9.98 -9.67 5.03
C ALA A 72 -9.01 -10.52 5.84
N GLY A 73 -8.80 -10.18 7.10
CA GLY A 73 -7.98 -10.99 7.98
C GLY A 73 -6.52 -10.59 8.06
N ASN A 74 -6.16 -9.44 7.50
CA ASN A 74 -4.79 -8.95 7.56
C ASN A 74 -4.75 -7.61 8.26
N THR A 75 -3.80 -7.46 9.15
CA THR A 75 -3.60 -6.20 9.86
C THR A 75 -2.20 -5.71 9.56
N PRO A 76 -2.10 -4.58 8.88
CA PRO A 76 -0.79 -3.98 8.65
C PRO A 76 -0.20 -3.41 9.91
#